data_54e1e833855573bb74f73f0700eafac8
#
_entry.id   54e1e833855573bb74f73f0700eafac8
#
_cell.length_a   1.000
_cell.length_b   1.000
_cell.length_c   1.000
_cell.angle_alpha   90.00
_cell.angle_beta   90.00
_cell.angle_gamma   90.00
#
_symmetry.space_group_name_H-M   'P 1'
#
loop_
_entity.id
_entity.type
_entity.pdbx_description
1 polymer ?
#
loop_
_entity_poly.entity_id
_entity_poly.type
_entity_poly.pdbx_seq_one_letter_code
_entity_poly.pdbx_strand_id
1 'polypeptide(L)' 'CNAMSVGYVLINVEPGAEYDVFNAASELPFVVDANLLFGDHDLIVKIEAENMGVIARLVVDNIRSIDGVLNTKTLACAEL' A
#
# COMPACT_ATOMS: atom_id res chain seq x y z
N CYS A 1 24.18 -3.61 6.37
CA CYS A 1 22.76 -3.62 6.48
C CYS A 1 22.19 -2.57 5.56
N ASN A 2 21.01 -2.72 5.25
CA ASN A 2 20.43 -1.75 4.39
C ASN A 2 19.62 -0.76 5.19
N ALA A 3 19.41 0.39 4.62
CA ALA A 3 18.74 1.48 5.27
C ALA A 3 17.28 1.59 4.84
N MET A 4 16.77 0.58 4.16
CA MET A 4 15.41 0.64 3.65
C MET A 4 14.41 0.34 4.75
N SER A 5 13.36 1.14 4.78
CA SER A 5 12.22 0.89 5.65
C SER A 5 11.13 0.17 4.89
N VAL A 6 10.37 -0.63 5.61
CA VAL A 6 9.26 -1.39 5.03
C VAL A 6 7.97 -0.95 5.69
N GLY A 7 6.97 -0.70 4.86
CA GLY A 7 5.64 -0.39 5.35
C GLY A 7 4.61 -1.28 4.68
N TYR A 8 3.58 -1.61 5.43
CA TYR A 8 2.42 -2.32 4.89
C TYR A 8 1.25 -1.37 4.86
N VAL A 9 0.53 -1.35 3.76
CA VAL A 9 -0.64 -0.48 3.61
C VAL A 9 -1.86 -1.36 3.44
N LEU A 10 -2.81 -1.20 4.33
CA LEU A 10 -4.10 -1.87 4.25
C LEU A 10 -5.06 -0.93 3.55
N ILE A 11 -5.73 -1.42 2.52
CA ILE A 11 -6.53 -0.59 1.63
C ILE A 11 -7.96 -1.11 1.61
N ASN A 12 -8.91 -0.21 1.76
CA ASN A 12 -10.32 -0.51 1.54
C ASN A 12 -10.73 0.12 0.22
N VAL A 13 -11.45 -0.64 -0.60
CA VAL A 13 -11.84 -0.19 -1.93
C VAL A 13 -13.34 -0.30 -2.09
N GLU A 14 -13.86 0.40 -3.10
CA GLU A 14 -15.27 0.29 -3.44
C GLU A 14 -15.60 -1.11 -3.96
N PRO A 15 -16.79 -1.63 -3.63
CA PRO A 15 -17.20 -2.93 -4.15
C PRO A 15 -17.11 -2.94 -5.68
N GLY A 16 -16.44 -3.96 -6.19
CA GLY A 16 -16.24 -4.11 -7.63
C GLY A 16 -14.95 -3.49 -8.15
N ALA A 17 -14.25 -2.69 -7.32
CA ALA A 17 -13.01 -2.05 -7.74
C ALA A 17 -11.77 -2.81 -7.31
N GLU A 18 -11.91 -3.97 -6.72
CA GLU A 18 -10.78 -4.69 -6.13
C GLU A 18 -9.67 -4.95 -7.12
N TYR A 19 -9.99 -5.48 -8.28
CA TYR A 19 -8.97 -5.82 -9.27
C TYR A 19 -8.35 -4.57 -9.88
N ASP A 20 -9.13 -3.54 -10.13
CA ASP A 20 -8.62 -2.31 -10.72
C ASP A 20 -7.61 -1.66 -9.79
N VAL A 21 -7.95 -1.58 -8.50
CA VAL A 21 -7.04 -1.01 -7.52
C VAL A 21 -5.82 -1.89 -7.33
N PHE A 22 -6.01 -3.21 -7.28
CA PHE A 22 -4.91 -4.15 -7.17
C PHE A 22 -3.91 -3.97 -8.31
N ASN A 23 -4.41 -3.91 -9.53
CA ASN A 23 -3.54 -3.75 -10.70
C ASN A 23 -2.81 -2.43 -10.68
N ALA A 24 -3.51 -1.35 -10.35
CA ALA A 24 -2.89 -0.02 -10.29
C ALA A 24 -1.80 0.03 -9.22
N ALA A 25 -2.07 -0.52 -8.05
CA ALA A 25 -1.08 -0.53 -6.97
C ALA A 25 0.12 -1.39 -7.33
N SER A 26 -0.11 -2.53 -7.96
CA SER A 26 0.96 -3.46 -8.33
C SER A 26 1.93 -2.87 -9.36
N GLU A 27 1.48 -1.91 -10.15
CA GLU A 27 2.31 -1.29 -11.16
C GLU A 27 3.22 -0.20 -10.60
N LEU A 28 3.01 0.23 -9.37
CA LEU A 28 3.84 1.28 -8.78
C LEU A 28 5.23 0.73 -8.48
N PRO A 29 6.28 1.45 -8.88
CA PRO A 29 7.64 0.90 -8.78
C PRO A 29 8.13 0.67 -7.36
N PHE A 30 7.56 1.35 -6.37
CA PHE A 30 7.97 1.19 -4.97
C PHE A 30 7.16 0.09 -4.25
N VAL A 31 6.16 -0.48 -4.89
CA VAL A 31 5.38 -1.57 -4.32
C VAL A 31 6.10 -2.88 -4.61
N VAL A 32 6.49 -3.57 -3.54
CA VAL A 32 7.25 -4.81 -3.63
C VAL A 32 6.32 -6.01 -3.76
N ASP A 33 5.15 -5.92 -3.13
CA ASP A 33 4.21 -7.01 -3.10
C ASP A 33 2.80 -6.47 -2.88
N ALA A 34 1.82 -7.17 -3.40
CA ALA A 34 0.42 -6.78 -3.24
C ALA A 34 -0.44 -8.04 -3.22
N ASN A 35 -1.42 -8.07 -2.33
CA ASN A 35 -2.31 -9.21 -2.20
C ASN A 35 -3.73 -8.74 -1.93
N LEU A 36 -4.69 -9.48 -2.45
CA LEU A 36 -6.10 -9.27 -2.13
C LEU A 36 -6.42 -9.98 -0.82
N LEU A 37 -7.25 -9.36 -0.02
CA LEU A 37 -7.61 -9.89 1.29
C LEU A 37 -9.12 -10.05 1.40
N PHE A 38 -9.51 -10.89 2.35
CA PHE A 38 -10.91 -10.99 2.78
C PHE A 38 -10.99 -10.51 4.22
N GLY A 39 -12.04 -9.78 4.55
CA GLY A 39 -12.25 -9.31 5.93
C GLY A 39 -12.38 -7.81 5.97
N ASP A 40 -11.80 -7.19 7.00
CA ASP A 40 -11.96 -5.76 7.24
C ASP A 40 -11.28 -4.89 6.18
N HIS A 41 -10.28 -5.43 5.51
CA HIS A 41 -9.56 -4.72 4.46
C HIS A 41 -9.56 -5.54 3.18
N ASP A 42 -9.48 -4.86 2.06
CA ASP A 42 -9.59 -5.51 0.75
C ASP A 42 -8.24 -5.82 0.13
N LEU A 43 -7.23 -5.00 0.41
CA LEU A 43 -5.89 -5.21 -0.13
C LEU A 43 -4.83 -4.95 0.94
N ILE A 44 -3.69 -5.62 0.76
CA ILE A 44 -2.48 -5.26 1.49
C ILE A 44 -1.35 -5.10 0.48
N VAL A 45 -0.58 -4.02 0.60
CA VAL A 45 0.60 -3.82 -0.24
C VAL A 45 1.82 -3.60 0.65
N LYS A 46 2.97 -4.07 0.18
CA LYS A 46 4.23 -3.89 0.86
C LYS A 46 5.05 -2.88 0.09
N ILE A 47 5.50 -1.85 0.79
CA ILE A 47 6.27 -0.76 0.19
C ILE A 47 7.63 -0.70 0.87
N GLU A 48 8.68 -0.53 0.08
CA GLU A 48 10.02 -0.29 0.59
C GLU A 48 10.49 1.08 0.12
N ALA A 49 11.07 1.84 1.03
CA ALA A 49 11.62 3.14 0.73
C ALA A 49 12.69 3.48 1.76
N GLU A 50 13.34 4.63 1.60
CA GLU A 50 14.46 5.01 2.45
C GLU A 50 14.06 5.16 3.92
N ASN A 51 12.84 5.65 4.17
CA ASN A 51 12.35 5.82 5.53
C ASN A 51 10.82 5.89 5.53
N MET A 52 10.25 5.87 6.72
CA MET A 52 8.80 5.86 6.85
C MET A 52 8.15 7.16 6.36
N GLY A 53 8.85 8.28 6.45
CA GLY A 53 8.34 9.53 5.92
C GLY A 53 8.12 9.46 4.42
N VAL A 54 9.06 8.84 3.71
CA VAL A 54 8.93 8.64 2.26
C VAL A 54 7.76 7.71 1.97
N ILE A 55 7.63 6.63 2.74
CA ILE A 55 6.54 5.68 2.55
C ILE A 55 5.19 6.39 2.72
N ALA A 56 5.05 7.17 3.78
CA ALA A 56 3.79 7.90 4.01
C ALA A 56 3.47 8.82 2.84
N ARG A 57 4.48 9.50 2.30
CA ARG A 57 4.30 10.40 1.17
C ARG A 57 3.87 9.65 -0.08
N LEU A 58 4.50 8.50 -0.34
CA LEU A 58 4.16 7.69 -1.50
C LEU A 58 2.71 7.20 -1.41
N VAL A 59 2.27 6.83 -0.22
CA VAL A 59 0.89 6.41 -0.01
C VAL A 59 -0.06 7.55 -0.34
N VAL A 60 0.20 8.74 0.20
CA VAL A 60 -0.68 9.88 -0.01
C VAL A 60 -0.70 10.29 -1.48
N ASP A 61 0.47 10.35 -2.11
CA ASP A 61 0.57 10.88 -3.47
C ASP A 61 0.12 9.89 -4.53
N ASN A 62 0.26 8.60 -4.27
CA ASN A 62 0.06 7.58 -5.31
C ASN A 62 -1.08 6.62 -5.01
N ILE A 63 -1.13 6.08 -3.81
CA ILE A 63 -2.12 5.04 -3.51
C ILE A 63 -3.49 5.66 -3.24
N ARG A 64 -3.54 6.71 -2.44
CA ARG A 64 -4.82 7.33 -2.10
C ARG A 64 -5.46 8.03 -3.30
N SER A 65 -4.69 8.28 -4.35
CA SER A 65 -5.22 8.91 -5.56
C SER A 65 -5.76 7.89 -6.57
N ILE A 66 -5.62 6.60 -6.31
CA ILE A 66 -6.17 5.57 -7.20
C ILE A 66 -7.68 5.58 -7.09
N ASP A 67 -8.36 5.60 -8.24
CA ASP A 67 -9.82 5.53 -8.26
C ASP A 67 -10.30 4.23 -7.64
N GLY A 68 -11.26 4.33 -6.74
CA GLY A 68 -11.81 3.17 -6.07
C GLY A 68 -11.27 2.96 -4.66
N VAL A 69 -10.19 3.66 -4.28
CA VAL A 69 -9.67 3.58 -2.93
C VAL A 69 -10.53 4.44 -2.01
N LEU A 70 -11.08 3.80 -0.98
CA LEU A 70 -11.91 4.49 0.01
C LEU A 70 -11.11 4.94 1.21
N ASN A 71 -10.17 4.09 1.64
CA ASN A 71 -9.47 4.30 2.89
C ASN A 71 -8.15 3.54 2.87
N THR A 72 -7.15 4.08 3.55
CA THR A 72 -5.85 3.41 3.67
C THR A 72 -5.38 3.49 5.11
N LYS A 73 -4.63 2.47 5.52
CA LYS A 73 -3.99 2.44 6.83
C LYS A 73 -2.57 1.93 6.64
N THR A 74 -1.61 2.77 6.98
CA THR A 74 -0.19 2.43 6.82
C THR A 74 0.36 1.90 8.14
N LEU A 75 1.01 0.76 8.07
CA LEU A 75 1.64 0.12 9.21
C LEU A 75 3.13 0.06 8.98
N ALA A 76 3.90 0.50 9.96
CA ALA A 76 5.35 0.43 9.89
C ALA A 76 5.80 -0.96 10.31
N CYS A 77 6.75 -1.53 9.59
CA CYS A 77 7.35 -2.80 9.99
C CYS A 77 8.31 -2.52 11.14
N ALA A 78 8.17 -3.28 12.21
CA ALA A 78 9.07 -3.12 13.35
C ALA A 78 10.46 -3.63 12.98
N GLU A 79 11.47 -2.86 13.36
CA GLU A 79 12.86 -3.26 13.16
C GLU A 79 13.44 -3.63 14.52
N LEU A 80 13.80 -4.90 14.68
CA LEU A 80 14.31 -5.40 15.95
C LEU A 80 15.78 -5.77 15.86
#